data_768a299b64bd7a634384864ffb58676d
#
_entry.id   768a299b64bd7a634384864ffb58676d
#
_cell.length_a   1.000
_cell.length_b   1.000
_cell.length_c   1.000
_cell.angle_alpha   90.00
_cell.angle_beta   90.00
_cell.angle_gamma   90.00
#
_symmetry.space_group_name_H-M   'P 1'
#
loop_
_entity.id
_entity.type
_entity.pdbx_description
1 polymer ?
#
loop_
_entity_poly.entity_id
_entity_poly.type
_entity_poly.pdbx_seq_one_letter_code
_entity_poly.pdbx_strand_id
1 'polypeptide(L)'
;LQSRGLGDVYKRQSIHDVLEMSNAVQAAVDFYNAHPNETLILVTADHETGGMAIGYKTTNYDTFLTNLAHQKMSYAKFDSTYVQGYIANKTPFETAMQDVKNVFGLTLPTDPAAASAGKLLLTDYEVENLRKAYERTLQVGSSSQSKMSQQDYELYGTYIPFSMAVCHTINHKSGMDHTTYAHTGAMVNVYAMGVGAEKFGGVYDNTEIYHKLAELTKVQ
;
A
#
# COMPACT_ATOMS: atom_id res chain seq x y z
N LEU A 1 12.86 -15.88 2.75
CA LEU A 1 12.09 -14.90 1.98
C LEU A 1 10.61 -15.11 2.27
N GLN A 2 10.11 -14.42 3.29
CA GLN A 2 8.65 -14.34 3.45
C GLN A 2 8.12 -13.53 2.26
N SER A 3 7.11 -14.08 1.58
CA SER A 3 6.35 -13.36 0.55
C SER A 3 5.89 -12.01 1.12
N ARG A 4 6.54 -10.93 0.72
CA ARG A 4 6.18 -9.57 1.13
C ARG A 4 4.93 -9.07 0.40
N GLY A 5 4.44 -9.82 -0.59
CA GLY A 5 3.38 -9.40 -1.50
C GLY A 5 2.04 -9.04 -0.86
N LEU A 6 1.64 -9.73 0.21
CA LEU A 6 0.36 -9.47 0.89
C LEU A 6 0.39 -8.23 1.81
N GLY A 7 1.58 -7.73 2.17
CA GLY A 7 1.73 -6.56 3.04
C GLY A 7 1.84 -5.23 2.32
N ASP A 8 2.07 -5.23 1.02
CA ASP A 8 2.45 -4.04 0.26
C ASP A 8 1.24 -3.28 -0.31
N VAL A 9 0.10 -3.95 -0.47
CA VAL A 9 -1.11 -3.44 -1.14
C VAL A 9 -1.79 -2.27 -0.41
N TYR A 10 -1.53 -2.01 0.86
CA TYR A 10 -2.17 -0.93 1.63
C TYR A 10 -1.17 -0.04 2.36
N LYS A 11 0.05 0.06 1.85
CA LYS A 11 1.09 0.90 2.44
C LYS A 11 1.24 2.21 1.66
N ARG A 12 1.06 3.36 2.34
CA ARG A 12 1.71 4.62 1.96
C ARG A 12 3.17 4.38 1.51
N GLN A 13 3.81 3.39 2.09
CA GLN A 13 5.18 2.99 1.83
C GLN A 13 5.42 2.66 0.36
N SER A 14 4.43 2.09 -0.36
CA SER A 14 4.56 1.79 -1.80
C SER A 14 4.93 3.03 -2.62
N ILE A 15 4.32 4.20 -2.34
CA ILE A 15 4.66 5.45 -3.03
C ILE A 15 6.07 5.92 -2.64
N HIS A 16 6.43 5.85 -1.35
CA HIS A 16 7.77 6.21 -0.90
C HIS A 16 8.83 5.24 -1.41
N ASP A 17 8.54 3.94 -1.44
CA ASP A 17 9.45 2.92 -1.95
C ASP A 17 9.72 3.14 -3.46
N VAL A 18 8.70 3.55 -4.24
CA VAL A 18 8.89 3.95 -5.65
C VAL A 18 9.76 5.22 -5.76
N LEU A 19 9.59 6.20 -4.86
CA LEU A 19 10.45 7.38 -4.84
C LEU A 19 11.90 7.05 -4.45
N GLU A 20 12.11 6.17 -3.47
CA GLU A 20 13.45 5.68 -3.11
C GLU A 20 14.07 4.82 -4.21
N MET A 21 13.28 4.07 -4.97
CA MET A 21 13.74 3.35 -6.16
C MET A 21 14.41 4.27 -7.17
N SER A 22 13.95 5.52 -7.31
CA SER A 22 14.57 6.49 -8.21
C SER A 22 16.01 6.82 -7.82
N ASN A 23 16.34 6.83 -6.53
CA ASN A 23 17.72 7.05 -6.05
C ASN A 23 18.60 5.84 -6.40
N ALA A 24 18.08 4.62 -6.28
CA ALA A 24 18.81 3.41 -6.68
C ALA A 24 19.07 3.38 -8.20
N VAL A 25 18.06 3.76 -8.99
CA VAL A 25 18.19 3.87 -10.45
C VAL A 25 19.23 4.94 -10.81
N GLN A 26 19.24 6.09 -10.12
CA GLN A 26 20.24 7.13 -10.35
C GLN A 26 21.67 6.62 -10.11
N ALA A 27 21.90 5.87 -9.04
CA ALA A 27 23.21 5.28 -8.77
C ALA A 27 23.64 4.31 -9.90
N ALA A 28 22.71 3.53 -10.44
CA ALA A 28 22.98 2.66 -11.60
C ALA A 28 23.29 3.48 -12.86
N VAL A 29 22.59 4.59 -13.09
CA VAL A 29 22.83 5.50 -14.21
C VAL A 29 24.22 6.19 -14.09
N ASP A 30 24.61 6.58 -12.89
CA ASP A 30 25.92 7.15 -12.65
C ASP A 30 27.05 6.15 -12.97
N PHE A 31 26.86 4.88 -12.61
CA PHE A 31 27.76 3.80 -12.99
C PHE A 31 27.78 3.60 -14.53
N TYR A 32 26.61 3.57 -15.17
CA TYR A 32 26.50 3.47 -16.62
C TYR A 32 27.25 4.59 -17.33
N ASN A 33 27.17 5.82 -16.85
CA ASN A 33 27.86 6.96 -17.45
C ASN A 33 29.39 6.79 -17.43
N ALA A 34 29.95 6.10 -16.45
CA ALA A 34 31.36 5.75 -16.38
C ALA A 34 31.71 4.50 -17.22
N HIS A 35 30.76 3.61 -17.49
CA HIS A 35 30.96 2.30 -18.14
C HIS A 35 29.89 2.00 -19.22
N PRO A 36 29.67 2.89 -20.21
CA PRO A 36 28.52 2.82 -21.12
C PRO A 36 28.54 1.61 -22.06
N ASN A 37 29.73 1.07 -22.36
CA ASN A 37 29.89 -0.02 -23.33
C ASN A 37 29.80 -1.43 -22.67
N GLU A 38 29.66 -1.54 -21.38
CA GLU A 38 29.67 -2.81 -20.63
C GLU A 38 28.57 -2.89 -19.57
N THR A 39 27.65 -1.94 -19.56
CA THR A 39 26.56 -1.89 -18.58
C THR A 39 25.21 -2.00 -19.25
N LEU A 40 24.34 -2.83 -18.69
CA LEU A 40 22.91 -2.90 -18.97
C LEU A 40 22.15 -2.64 -17.67
N ILE A 41 21.24 -1.69 -17.69
CA ILE A 41 20.31 -1.42 -16.58
C ILE A 41 18.93 -1.92 -16.99
N LEU A 42 18.32 -2.75 -16.15
CA LEU A 42 16.93 -3.16 -16.27
C LEU A 42 16.19 -2.73 -15.02
N VAL A 43 15.04 -2.07 -15.19
CA VAL A 43 14.13 -1.70 -14.10
C VAL A 43 12.77 -2.29 -14.41
N THR A 44 12.30 -3.18 -13.56
CA THR A 44 11.00 -3.85 -13.70
C THR A 44 10.49 -4.26 -12.31
N ALA A 45 9.33 -4.89 -12.27
CA ALA A 45 8.79 -5.55 -11.09
C ALA A 45 8.49 -7.02 -11.39
N ASP A 46 8.39 -7.83 -10.36
CA ASP A 46 7.95 -9.23 -10.43
C ASP A 46 6.44 -9.34 -10.74
N HIS A 47 5.64 -8.40 -10.24
CA HIS A 47 4.20 -8.27 -10.48
C HIS A 47 3.72 -6.84 -10.14
N GLU A 48 2.48 -6.56 -10.45
CA GLU A 48 1.79 -5.37 -10.00
C GLU A 48 1.34 -5.48 -8.52
N THR A 49 0.86 -4.40 -7.93
CA THR A 49 0.63 -4.29 -6.49
C THR A 49 -0.84 -3.96 -6.17
N GLY A 50 -1.73 -4.95 -6.36
CA GLY A 50 -3.12 -4.89 -5.93
C GLY A 50 -4.04 -3.96 -6.74
N GLY A 51 -3.66 -3.61 -7.96
CA GLY A 51 -4.47 -2.73 -8.81
C GLY A 51 -4.62 -1.33 -8.23
N MET A 52 -3.53 -0.76 -7.68
CA MET A 52 -3.54 0.60 -7.16
C MET A 52 -3.91 1.60 -8.26
N ALA A 53 -4.94 2.39 -7.99
CA ALA A 53 -5.38 3.48 -8.86
C ALA A 53 -5.30 4.83 -8.13
N ILE A 54 -4.81 5.85 -8.82
CA ILE A 54 -4.92 7.25 -8.42
C ILE A 54 -6.24 7.77 -8.96
N GLY A 55 -7.20 8.00 -8.06
CA GLY A 55 -8.58 8.35 -8.32
C GLY A 55 -9.52 7.55 -7.42
N TYR A 56 -10.50 8.23 -6.83
CA TYR A 56 -11.53 7.58 -6.02
C TYR A 56 -12.88 8.25 -6.24
N LYS A 57 -13.95 7.45 -6.25
CA LYS A 57 -15.31 7.90 -6.61
C LYS A 57 -15.82 9.12 -5.81
N THR A 58 -15.37 9.33 -4.57
CA THR A 58 -15.82 10.46 -3.74
C THR A 58 -14.93 11.70 -3.85
N THR A 59 -13.80 11.62 -4.52
CA THR A 59 -12.90 12.75 -4.76
C THR A 59 -13.03 13.33 -6.18
N ASN A 60 -13.89 12.74 -7.02
CA ASN A 60 -14.07 13.09 -8.42
C ASN A 60 -12.74 13.09 -9.19
N TYR A 61 -12.31 14.25 -9.71
CA TYR A 61 -11.04 14.42 -10.43
C TYR A 61 -9.89 14.89 -9.53
N ASP A 62 -10.17 15.12 -8.25
CA ASP A 62 -9.16 15.63 -7.31
C ASP A 62 -8.42 14.49 -6.61
N THR A 63 -7.15 14.76 -6.28
CA THR A 63 -6.33 13.91 -5.43
C THR A 63 -5.71 14.74 -4.31
N PHE A 64 -5.54 14.12 -3.14
CA PHE A 64 -4.99 14.75 -1.95
C PHE A 64 -3.86 13.87 -1.38
N LEU A 65 -2.92 13.45 -2.24
CA LEU A 65 -1.87 12.49 -1.89
C LEU A 65 -1.00 12.94 -0.72
N THR A 66 -0.93 14.24 -0.44
CA THR A 66 -0.27 14.78 0.75
C THR A 66 -0.89 14.29 2.06
N ASN A 67 -2.16 13.87 2.06
CA ASN A 67 -2.79 13.26 3.24
C ASN A 67 -2.07 12.00 3.69
N LEU A 68 -1.51 11.22 2.75
CA LEU A 68 -0.74 10.02 3.06
C LEU A 68 0.49 10.31 3.94
N ALA A 69 1.00 11.56 3.93
CA ALA A 69 2.10 11.96 4.81
C ALA A 69 1.75 11.86 6.31
N HIS A 70 0.47 11.85 6.66
CA HIS A 70 0.01 11.66 8.03
C HIS A 70 0.09 10.21 8.52
N GLN A 71 0.17 9.23 7.62
CA GLN A 71 0.36 7.82 8.02
C GLN A 71 1.80 7.60 8.48
N LYS A 72 2.02 7.44 9.77
CA LYS A 72 3.35 7.33 10.40
C LYS A 72 3.84 5.90 10.52
N MET A 73 2.98 4.90 10.31
CA MET A 73 3.35 3.48 10.37
C MET A 73 2.47 2.62 9.46
N SER A 74 2.94 1.42 9.15
CA SER A 74 2.16 0.41 8.43
C SER A 74 1.02 -0.15 9.28
N TYR A 75 -0.01 -0.74 8.65
CA TYR A 75 -1.09 -1.43 9.38
C TYR A 75 -0.54 -2.53 10.29
N ALA A 76 0.44 -3.32 9.85
CA ALA A 76 1.03 -4.39 10.64
C ALA A 76 1.76 -3.85 11.90
N LYS A 77 2.41 -2.69 11.79
CA LYS A 77 3.00 -2.02 12.94
C LYS A 77 1.93 -1.44 13.86
N PHE A 78 0.85 -0.90 13.30
CA PHE A 78 -0.30 -0.42 14.06
C PHE A 78 -0.97 -1.56 14.83
N ASP A 79 -1.18 -2.71 14.19
CA ASP A 79 -1.71 -3.92 14.82
C ASP A 79 -0.87 -4.33 16.03
N SER A 80 0.44 -4.46 15.84
CA SER A 80 1.34 -4.92 16.91
C SER A 80 1.54 -3.90 18.04
N THR A 81 1.41 -2.60 17.74
CA THR A 81 1.67 -1.54 18.73
C THR A 81 0.41 -1.15 19.51
N TYR A 82 -0.75 -1.15 18.86
CA TYR A 82 -1.99 -0.60 19.42
C TYR A 82 -3.12 -1.63 19.46
N VAL A 83 -3.46 -2.27 18.32
CA VAL A 83 -4.70 -3.04 18.20
C VAL A 83 -4.72 -4.26 19.10
N GLN A 84 -3.57 -4.92 19.32
CA GLN A 84 -3.48 -6.02 20.29
C GLN A 84 -3.85 -5.56 21.71
N GLY A 85 -3.43 -4.35 22.09
CA GLY A 85 -3.81 -3.74 23.35
C GLY A 85 -5.31 -3.42 23.42
N TYR A 86 -5.92 -2.96 22.33
CA TYR A 86 -7.36 -2.70 22.28
C TYR A 86 -8.16 -3.97 22.48
N ILE A 87 -7.76 -5.07 21.84
CA ILE A 87 -8.42 -6.38 21.98
C ILE A 87 -8.31 -6.88 23.42
N ALA A 88 -7.11 -6.82 23.99
CA ALA A 88 -6.85 -7.32 25.34
C ALA A 88 -7.60 -6.52 26.43
N ASN A 89 -7.67 -5.21 26.30
CA ASN A 89 -8.21 -4.30 27.31
C ASN A 89 -9.65 -3.86 27.01
N LYS A 90 -10.25 -4.28 25.87
CA LYS A 90 -11.54 -3.79 25.39
C LYS A 90 -11.61 -2.26 25.40
N THR A 91 -10.58 -1.62 24.87
CA THR A 91 -10.42 -0.16 24.86
C THR A 91 -11.66 0.51 24.22
N PRO A 92 -12.18 1.62 24.74
CA PRO A 92 -13.26 2.34 24.07
C PRO A 92 -12.85 2.85 22.68
N PHE A 93 -13.80 2.83 21.74
CA PHE A 93 -13.56 3.28 20.35
C PHE A 93 -12.99 4.69 20.27
N GLU A 94 -13.53 5.61 21.05
CA GLU A 94 -13.09 7.02 21.08
C GLU A 94 -11.62 7.14 21.51
N THR A 95 -11.17 6.28 22.44
CA THR A 95 -9.77 6.23 22.85
C THR A 95 -8.89 5.69 21.71
N ALA A 96 -9.31 4.61 21.05
CA ALA A 96 -8.60 4.07 19.89
C ALA A 96 -8.50 5.09 18.75
N MET A 97 -9.53 5.92 18.54
CA MET A 97 -9.52 6.97 17.53
C MET A 97 -8.55 8.12 17.83
N GLN A 98 -8.14 8.35 19.09
CA GLN A 98 -7.04 9.29 19.38
C GLN A 98 -5.71 8.77 18.84
N ASP A 99 -5.45 7.48 18.95
CA ASP A 99 -4.26 6.87 18.36
C ASP A 99 -4.33 6.89 16.82
N VAL A 100 -5.50 6.61 16.23
CA VAL A 100 -5.73 6.73 14.79
C VAL A 100 -5.46 8.16 14.31
N LYS A 101 -5.92 9.17 15.03
CA LYS A 101 -5.61 10.57 14.73
C LYS A 101 -4.10 10.84 14.78
N ASN A 102 -3.43 10.38 15.83
CA ASN A 102 -1.99 10.59 16.02
C ASN A 102 -1.14 9.89 14.96
N VAL A 103 -1.58 8.71 14.48
CA VAL A 103 -0.84 7.85 13.55
C VAL A 103 -1.21 8.11 12.09
N PHE A 104 -2.48 8.38 11.80
CA PHE A 104 -3.01 8.50 10.42
C PHE A 104 -3.62 9.87 10.12
N GLY A 105 -3.77 10.75 11.12
CA GLY A 105 -4.37 12.08 10.96
C GLY A 105 -5.90 12.07 10.85
N LEU A 106 -6.56 10.91 10.81
CA LEU A 106 -8.02 10.82 10.69
C LEU A 106 -8.69 11.33 11.96
N THR A 107 -9.49 12.36 11.83
CA THR A 107 -10.00 13.16 12.97
C THR A 107 -11.52 13.03 13.08
N LEU A 108 -12.01 12.69 14.26
CA LEU A 108 -13.46 12.63 14.55
C LEU A 108 -14.10 14.03 14.46
N PRO A 109 -15.38 14.13 14.04
CA PRO A 109 -16.12 15.41 14.05
C PRO A 109 -16.24 16.04 15.44
N THR A 110 -16.20 15.21 16.48
CA THR A 110 -16.28 15.64 17.89
C THR A 110 -14.94 16.05 18.49
N ASP A 111 -13.85 15.89 17.75
CA ASP A 111 -12.51 16.26 18.22
C ASP A 111 -12.33 17.79 18.23
N PRO A 112 -11.69 18.37 19.26
CA PRO A 112 -11.41 19.81 19.30
C PRO A 112 -10.65 20.34 18.08
N ALA A 113 -9.85 19.48 17.41
CA ALA A 113 -9.10 19.84 16.20
C ALA A 113 -9.89 19.63 14.90
N ALA A 114 -11.17 19.27 14.94
CA ALA A 114 -12.00 18.98 13.76
C ALA A 114 -11.96 20.11 12.71
N ALA A 115 -12.03 21.36 13.15
CA ALA A 115 -12.01 22.53 12.26
C ALA A 115 -10.70 22.67 11.44
N SER A 116 -9.58 22.12 11.93
CA SER A 116 -8.28 22.17 11.27
C SER A 116 -7.89 20.88 10.54
N ALA A 117 -8.72 19.85 10.62
CA ALA A 117 -8.41 18.53 10.05
C ALA A 117 -8.49 18.47 8.50
N GLY A 118 -9.11 19.49 7.88
CA GLY A 118 -9.24 19.54 6.42
C GLY A 118 -9.89 18.28 5.84
N LYS A 119 -9.26 17.68 4.84
CA LYS A 119 -9.76 16.45 4.18
C LYS A 119 -9.67 15.20 5.06
N LEU A 120 -8.91 15.24 6.16
CA LEU A 120 -8.81 14.14 7.13
C LEU A 120 -9.90 14.16 8.20
N LEU A 121 -10.78 15.17 8.18
CA LEU A 121 -12.01 15.16 8.98
C LEU A 121 -12.92 14.02 8.51
N LEU A 122 -13.30 13.14 9.42
CA LEU A 122 -14.20 12.03 9.14
C LEU A 122 -15.65 12.53 8.98
N THR A 123 -16.37 11.94 8.02
CA THR A 123 -17.83 12.05 7.92
C THR A 123 -18.49 11.09 8.91
N ASP A 124 -19.75 11.30 9.24
CA ASP A 124 -20.51 10.40 10.12
C ASP A 124 -20.55 8.97 9.56
N TYR A 125 -20.65 8.82 8.24
CA TYR A 125 -20.61 7.53 7.57
C TYR A 125 -19.26 6.80 7.74
N GLU A 126 -18.15 7.52 7.62
CA GLU A 126 -16.82 6.96 7.83
C GLU A 126 -16.59 6.57 9.30
N VAL A 127 -17.07 7.40 10.23
CA VAL A 127 -17.04 7.08 11.68
C VAL A 127 -17.82 5.81 11.98
N GLU A 128 -19.01 5.66 11.41
CA GLU A 128 -19.84 4.46 11.59
C GLU A 128 -19.15 3.21 11.06
N ASN A 129 -18.53 3.29 9.86
CA ASN A 129 -17.79 2.18 9.27
C ASN A 129 -16.57 1.78 10.11
N LEU A 130 -15.81 2.76 10.59
CA LEU A 130 -14.68 2.52 11.48
C LEU A 130 -15.12 1.91 12.80
N ARG A 131 -16.26 2.34 13.37
CA ARG A 131 -16.82 1.76 14.59
C ARG A 131 -17.23 0.29 14.38
N LYS A 132 -17.94 -0.02 13.30
CA LYS A 132 -18.31 -1.41 12.94
C LYS A 132 -17.08 -2.30 12.80
N ALA A 133 -16.04 -1.81 12.09
CA ALA A 133 -14.80 -2.53 11.93
C ALA A 133 -14.07 -2.73 13.28
N TYR A 134 -14.10 -1.74 14.15
CA TYR A 134 -13.54 -1.82 15.49
C TYR A 134 -14.25 -2.86 16.36
N GLU A 135 -15.57 -2.79 16.45
CA GLU A 135 -16.39 -3.76 17.17
C GLU A 135 -16.16 -5.18 16.64
N ARG A 136 -16.09 -5.32 15.31
CA ARG A 136 -15.77 -6.60 14.68
C ARG A 136 -14.39 -7.10 15.08
N THR A 137 -13.41 -6.23 15.15
CA THR A 137 -12.05 -6.58 15.63
C THR A 137 -12.08 -7.11 17.06
N LEU A 138 -12.83 -6.47 17.96
CA LEU A 138 -12.95 -6.95 19.34
C LEU A 138 -13.65 -8.32 19.45
N GLN A 139 -14.54 -8.65 18.51
CA GLN A 139 -15.23 -9.94 18.46
C GLN A 139 -14.35 -11.08 17.94
N VAL A 140 -13.61 -10.84 16.85
CA VAL A 140 -12.80 -11.88 16.19
C VAL A 140 -11.41 -12.04 16.81
N GLY A 141 -10.89 -10.99 17.42
CA GLY A 141 -9.54 -10.98 18.00
C GLY A 141 -8.45 -10.95 16.93
N SER A 142 -7.21 -11.26 17.33
CA SER A 142 -6.04 -11.25 16.45
C SER A 142 -5.94 -12.47 15.51
N SER A 143 -6.67 -13.55 15.77
CA SER A 143 -6.72 -14.76 14.94
C SER A 143 -7.98 -14.77 14.06
N SER A 144 -8.10 -13.79 13.20
CA SER A 144 -9.33 -13.44 12.51
C SER A 144 -9.81 -14.47 11.47
N GLN A 145 -8.91 -15.13 10.75
CA GLN A 145 -9.23 -15.91 9.54
C GLN A 145 -10.32 -16.98 9.75
N SER A 146 -10.30 -17.71 10.86
CA SER A 146 -11.28 -18.79 11.12
C SER A 146 -12.65 -18.29 11.59
N LYS A 147 -12.78 -17.00 11.89
CA LYS A 147 -14.01 -16.39 12.44
C LYS A 147 -14.62 -15.33 11.51
N MET A 148 -14.02 -15.10 10.35
CA MET A 148 -14.49 -14.11 9.39
C MET A 148 -15.66 -14.67 8.57
N SER A 149 -16.69 -13.85 8.40
CA SER A 149 -17.77 -14.10 7.44
C SER A 149 -17.31 -13.77 6.02
N GLN A 150 -18.11 -14.17 5.01
CA GLN A 150 -17.87 -13.74 3.63
C GLN A 150 -17.86 -12.22 3.50
N GLN A 151 -18.73 -11.53 4.20
CA GLN A 151 -18.78 -10.07 4.22
C GLN A 151 -17.50 -9.45 4.81
N ASP A 152 -16.99 -10.01 5.92
CA ASP A 152 -15.72 -9.55 6.48
C ASP A 152 -14.57 -9.74 5.48
N TYR A 153 -14.57 -10.88 4.78
CA TYR A 153 -13.54 -11.17 3.78
C TYR A 153 -13.58 -10.18 2.62
N GLU A 154 -14.75 -9.79 2.15
CA GLU A 154 -14.90 -8.78 1.10
C GLU A 154 -14.46 -7.39 1.56
N LEU A 155 -14.75 -7.03 2.81
CA LEU A 155 -14.45 -5.71 3.36
C LEU A 155 -12.99 -5.57 3.84
N TYR A 156 -12.40 -6.65 4.37
CA TYR A 156 -11.12 -6.56 5.10
C TYR A 156 -10.10 -7.61 4.67
N GLY A 157 -10.43 -8.48 3.71
CA GLY A 157 -9.57 -9.59 3.33
C GLY A 157 -9.34 -10.56 4.49
N THR A 158 -8.10 -10.96 4.69
CA THR A 158 -7.66 -11.81 5.81
C THR A 158 -7.05 -11.00 6.97
N TYR A 159 -7.21 -9.69 6.95
CA TYR A 159 -6.58 -8.75 7.88
C TYR A 159 -7.48 -8.40 9.06
N ILE A 160 -6.93 -7.68 10.03
CA ILE A 160 -7.69 -7.16 11.17
C ILE A 160 -8.65 -6.06 10.65
N PRO A 161 -9.97 -6.19 10.89
CA PRO A 161 -10.97 -5.30 10.31
C PRO A 161 -10.71 -3.82 10.56
N PHE A 162 -10.38 -3.45 11.79
CA PHE A 162 -10.16 -2.03 12.15
C PHE A 162 -8.99 -1.41 11.41
N SER A 163 -7.84 -2.07 11.40
CA SER A 163 -6.64 -1.56 10.71
C SER A 163 -6.87 -1.41 9.22
N MET A 164 -7.60 -2.35 8.61
CA MET A 164 -7.92 -2.29 7.20
C MET A 164 -8.90 -1.16 6.89
N ALA A 165 -9.94 -0.98 7.69
CA ALA A 165 -10.87 0.13 7.55
C ALA A 165 -10.18 1.50 7.69
N VAL A 166 -9.22 1.64 8.62
CA VAL A 166 -8.40 2.85 8.77
C VAL A 166 -7.58 3.10 7.51
N CYS A 167 -6.90 2.08 6.96
CA CYS A 167 -6.11 2.20 5.74
C CYS A 167 -6.97 2.55 4.52
N HIS A 168 -8.13 1.91 4.35
CA HIS A 168 -9.06 2.27 3.29
C HIS A 168 -9.51 3.73 3.41
N THR A 169 -9.87 4.16 4.61
CA THR A 169 -10.35 5.52 4.84
C THR A 169 -9.31 6.57 4.46
N ILE A 170 -8.05 6.40 4.87
CA ILE A 170 -7.00 7.39 4.51
C ILE A 170 -6.70 7.36 3.00
N ASN A 171 -6.71 6.17 2.36
CA ASN A 171 -6.54 6.04 0.92
C ASN A 171 -7.66 6.76 0.16
N HIS A 172 -8.92 6.49 0.50
CA HIS A 172 -10.09 7.14 -0.12
C HIS A 172 -10.06 8.65 0.05
N LYS A 173 -9.72 9.15 1.24
CA LYS A 173 -9.55 10.59 1.50
C LYS A 173 -8.36 11.20 0.74
N SER A 174 -7.41 10.38 0.34
CA SER A 174 -6.27 10.80 -0.48
C SER A 174 -6.56 10.75 -1.98
N GLY A 175 -7.71 10.22 -2.38
CA GLY A 175 -8.09 10.04 -3.78
C GLY A 175 -7.37 8.88 -4.43
N MET A 176 -7.20 7.77 -3.73
CA MET A 176 -6.66 6.52 -4.27
C MET A 176 -7.38 5.30 -3.69
N ASP A 177 -7.30 4.19 -4.39
CA ASP A 177 -7.82 2.90 -3.92
C ASP A 177 -7.05 1.74 -4.55
N HIS A 178 -7.34 0.53 -4.06
CA HIS A 178 -6.81 -0.74 -4.56
C HIS A 178 -7.97 -1.65 -4.97
N THR A 179 -7.77 -2.44 -6.01
CA THR A 179 -8.82 -3.31 -6.56
C THR A 179 -8.91 -4.64 -5.83
N THR A 180 -7.79 -5.12 -5.27
CA THR A 180 -7.69 -6.43 -4.62
C THR A 180 -6.72 -6.41 -3.45
N TYR A 181 -6.87 -7.38 -2.55
CA TYR A 181 -5.92 -7.69 -1.48
C TYR A 181 -4.74 -8.55 -1.94
N ALA A 182 -4.66 -8.87 -3.22
CA ALA A 182 -3.61 -9.66 -3.84
C ALA A 182 -3.04 -8.90 -5.05
N HIS A 183 -2.47 -9.61 -6.01
CA HIS A 183 -1.98 -9.04 -7.25
C HIS A 183 -3.07 -9.10 -8.33
N THR A 184 -3.04 -8.17 -9.29
CA THR A 184 -3.88 -8.23 -10.49
C THR A 184 -3.08 -8.80 -11.68
N GLY A 185 -3.77 -9.07 -12.78
CA GLY A 185 -3.14 -9.47 -14.03
C GLY A 185 -2.63 -8.30 -14.88
N ALA A 186 -2.49 -7.11 -14.31
CA ALA A 186 -1.96 -5.97 -15.05
C ALA A 186 -0.48 -6.18 -15.38
N MET A 187 -0.10 -5.84 -16.60
CA MET A 187 1.29 -5.93 -17.06
C MET A 187 2.16 -4.91 -16.32
N VAL A 188 3.39 -5.31 -15.99
CA VAL A 188 4.42 -4.42 -15.46
C VAL A 188 5.35 -3.97 -16.57
N ASN A 189 5.84 -2.75 -16.49
CA ASN A 189 6.77 -2.20 -17.47
C ASN A 189 8.18 -2.76 -17.26
N VAL A 190 8.91 -2.94 -18.35
CA VAL A 190 10.36 -3.15 -18.34
C VAL A 190 11.00 -1.93 -18.97
N TYR A 191 11.86 -1.26 -18.22
CA TYR A 191 12.69 -0.18 -18.69
C TYR A 191 14.11 -0.71 -18.86
N ALA A 192 14.73 -0.45 -20.01
CA ALA A 192 16.07 -0.92 -20.31
C ALA A 192 16.95 0.24 -20.83
N MET A 193 18.19 0.28 -20.39
CA MET A 193 19.19 1.27 -20.83
C MET A 193 20.57 0.61 -20.90
N GLY A 194 21.32 0.88 -21.97
CA GLY A 194 22.69 0.40 -22.14
C GLY A 194 22.82 -0.73 -23.15
N VAL A 195 23.86 -1.54 -22.98
CA VAL A 195 24.23 -2.60 -23.95
C VAL A 195 23.15 -3.67 -24.02
N GLY A 196 22.56 -3.89 -25.22
CA GLY A 196 21.53 -4.91 -25.44
C GLY A 196 20.13 -4.47 -24.96
N ALA A 197 19.92 -3.21 -24.60
CA ALA A 197 18.63 -2.69 -24.13
C ALA A 197 17.50 -2.89 -25.17
N GLU A 198 17.83 -2.85 -26.47
CA GLU A 198 16.89 -3.06 -27.57
C GLU A 198 16.20 -4.43 -27.56
N LYS A 199 16.80 -5.43 -26.91
CA LYS A 199 16.20 -6.77 -26.75
C LYS A 199 15.01 -6.80 -25.81
N PHE A 200 14.86 -5.78 -24.95
CA PHE A 200 13.84 -5.73 -23.89
C PHE A 200 12.60 -4.92 -24.30
N GLY A 201 12.48 -4.54 -25.56
CA GLY A 201 11.26 -3.93 -26.11
C GLY A 201 10.18 -4.94 -26.40
N GLY A 202 8.88 -4.46 -26.46
CA GLY A 202 7.73 -5.28 -26.79
C GLY A 202 6.99 -5.84 -25.58
N VAL A 203 6.11 -6.82 -25.83
CA VAL A 203 5.32 -7.52 -24.81
C VAL A 203 5.71 -8.99 -24.84
N TYR A 204 6.08 -9.53 -23.71
CA TYR A 204 6.55 -10.90 -23.57
C TYR A 204 6.32 -11.41 -22.13
N ASP A 205 6.45 -12.70 -21.95
CA ASP A 205 6.37 -13.35 -20.63
C ASP A 205 7.60 -12.99 -19.77
N ASN A 206 7.42 -12.91 -18.46
CA ASN A 206 8.52 -12.56 -17.54
C ASN A 206 9.70 -13.54 -17.59
N THR A 207 9.47 -14.80 -17.97
CA THR A 207 10.51 -15.80 -18.17
C THR A 207 11.47 -15.44 -19.31
N GLU A 208 11.02 -14.66 -20.29
CA GLU A 208 11.85 -14.19 -21.40
C GLU A 208 12.98 -13.24 -20.95
N ILE A 209 12.82 -12.57 -19.81
CA ILE A 209 13.89 -11.73 -19.23
C ILE A 209 15.13 -12.59 -18.97
N TYR A 210 14.94 -13.79 -18.42
CA TYR A 210 16.04 -14.73 -18.21
C TYR A 210 16.73 -15.10 -19.53
N HIS A 211 15.97 -15.51 -20.55
CA HIS A 211 16.53 -15.91 -21.85
C HIS A 211 17.31 -14.78 -22.53
N LYS A 212 16.77 -13.57 -22.49
CA LYS A 212 17.45 -12.38 -23.05
C LYS A 212 18.76 -12.05 -22.30
N LEU A 213 18.74 -12.16 -20.97
CA LEU A 213 19.95 -11.95 -20.15
C LEU A 213 20.98 -13.06 -20.39
N ALA A 214 20.55 -14.33 -20.45
CA ALA A 214 21.46 -15.46 -20.72
C ALA A 214 22.15 -15.32 -22.09
N GLU A 215 21.41 -14.89 -23.12
CA GLU A 215 21.97 -14.61 -24.44
C GLU A 215 23.04 -13.52 -24.39
N LEU A 216 22.77 -12.41 -23.71
CA LEU A 216 23.70 -11.26 -23.61
C LEU A 216 24.95 -11.60 -22.80
N THR A 217 24.79 -12.32 -21.69
CA THR A 217 25.90 -12.70 -20.79
C THR A 217 26.60 -13.98 -21.19
N LYS A 218 26.08 -14.72 -22.19
CA LYS A 218 26.58 -16.03 -22.65
C LYS A 218 26.63 -17.08 -21.53
N VAL A 219 25.75 -16.94 -20.55
CA VAL A 219 25.54 -17.94 -19.48
C VAL A 219 24.54 -18.99 -19.97
N GLN A 220 24.89 -20.25 -19.80
CA GLN A 220 24.04 -21.40 -20.14
C GLN A 220 23.29 -21.91 -18.92
#